data_d59d9316332759ed303ebfa659022121
#
_entry.id   d59d9316332759ed303ebfa659022121
#
_cell.length_a   1.000
_cell.length_b   1.000
_cell.length_c   1.000
_cell.angle_alpha   90.00
_cell.angle_beta   90.00
_cell.angle_gamma   90.00
#
_symmetry.space_group_name_H-M   'P 1'
#
loop_
_entity.id
_entity.type
_entity.pdbx_description
1 polymer ?
#
loop_
_entity_poly.entity_id
_entity_poly.type
_entity_poly.pdbx_seq_one_letter_code
_entity_poly.pdbx_strand_id
1 'polypeptide(L)'
;FAATDVRERIARGEDVSTLLDPGVLDYIRKKGLWSPATRIAALTARITERPGDVELLLERGKLHYRMGEWGPALNDFNAVLRIDAAHVEAQQFAQMVQEILEFRYKDIYNP
;
A
#
# COMPACT_ATOMS: atom_id res chain seq x y z
N PHE A 1 16.03 -23.31 -3.93
CA PHE A 1 14.84 -22.54 -3.57
C PHE A 1 13.62 -23.02 -4.32
N ALA A 2 12.54 -23.28 -3.61
CA ALA A 2 11.26 -23.45 -4.24
C ALA A 2 10.70 -22.05 -4.59
N ALA A 3 10.17 -21.88 -5.81
CA ALA A 3 9.55 -20.62 -6.22
C ALA A 3 8.42 -20.22 -5.27
N THR A 4 7.69 -21.19 -4.72
CA THR A 4 6.64 -20.99 -3.74
C THR A 4 7.15 -20.32 -2.47
N ASP A 5 8.33 -20.75 -1.98
CA ASP A 5 8.94 -20.19 -0.76
C ASP A 5 9.27 -18.70 -0.95
N VAL A 6 9.84 -18.34 -2.09
CA VAL A 6 10.16 -16.94 -2.41
C VAL A 6 8.88 -16.10 -2.49
N ARG A 7 7.84 -16.60 -3.13
CA ARG A 7 6.55 -15.91 -3.24
C ARG A 7 5.91 -15.67 -1.87
N GLU A 8 5.97 -16.67 -0.99
CA GLU A 8 5.44 -16.54 0.37
C GLU A 8 6.20 -15.49 1.16
N ARG A 9 7.52 -15.45 1.03
CA ARG A 9 8.35 -14.45 1.71
C ARG A 9 8.06 -13.03 1.21
N ILE A 10 7.89 -12.86 -0.10
CA ILE A 10 7.50 -11.58 -0.68
C ILE A 10 6.12 -11.15 -0.16
N ALA A 11 5.17 -12.08 -0.13
CA ALA A 11 3.81 -11.81 0.36
C ALA A 11 3.81 -11.39 1.84
N ARG A 12 4.74 -11.90 2.65
CA ARG A 12 4.89 -11.51 4.05
C ARG A 12 5.69 -10.22 4.24
N GLY A 13 6.18 -9.62 3.17
CA GLY A 13 6.98 -8.41 3.23
C GLY A 13 8.42 -8.63 3.66
N GLU A 14 8.90 -9.86 3.63
CA GLU A 14 10.28 -10.17 3.97
C GLU A 14 11.23 -9.70 2.86
N ASP A 15 12.41 -9.25 3.25
CA ASP A 15 13.44 -8.89 2.30
C ASP A 15 14.08 -10.16 1.74
N VAL A 16 13.84 -10.40 0.45
CA VAL A 16 14.39 -11.56 -0.25
C VAL A 16 15.64 -11.22 -1.07
N SER A 17 16.13 -9.98 -0.99
CA SER A 17 17.29 -9.53 -1.78
C SER A 17 18.56 -10.32 -1.45
N THR A 18 18.68 -10.83 -0.21
CA THR A 18 19.81 -11.67 0.20
C THR A 18 19.68 -13.11 -0.25
N LEU A 19 18.47 -13.51 -0.68
CA LEU A 19 18.16 -14.88 -1.09
C LEU A 19 18.22 -15.06 -2.61
N LEU A 20 18.15 -13.95 -3.35
CA LEU A 20 18.09 -13.95 -4.81
C LEU A 20 19.27 -13.17 -5.37
N ASP A 21 19.80 -13.62 -6.51
CA ASP A 21 20.80 -12.82 -7.21
C ASP A 21 20.13 -11.62 -7.91
N PRO A 22 20.92 -10.60 -8.31
CA PRO A 22 20.36 -9.40 -8.94
C PRO A 22 19.58 -9.67 -10.23
N GLY A 23 19.96 -10.69 -10.99
CA GLY A 23 19.27 -11.06 -12.23
C GLY A 23 17.86 -11.59 -11.95
N VAL A 24 17.70 -12.38 -10.89
CA VAL A 24 16.40 -12.91 -10.50
C VAL A 24 15.50 -11.80 -10.00
N LEU A 25 16.02 -10.86 -9.21
CA LEU A 25 15.27 -9.69 -8.74
C LEU A 25 14.78 -8.84 -9.92
N ASP A 26 15.64 -8.62 -10.90
CA ASP A 26 15.29 -7.87 -12.10
C ASP A 26 14.17 -8.58 -12.90
N TYR A 27 14.27 -9.89 -13.02
CA TYR A 27 13.24 -10.70 -13.68
C TYR A 27 11.89 -10.56 -12.96
N ILE A 28 11.87 -10.65 -11.63
CA ILE A 28 10.66 -10.48 -10.83
C ILE A 28 10.01 -9.11 -11.11
N ARG A 29 10.81 -8.06 -11.14
CA ARG A 29 10.31 -6.70 -11.42
C ARG A 29 9.73 -6.58 -12.82
N LYS A 30 10.44 -7.11 -13.83
CA LYS A 30 10.01 -7.05 -15.23
C LYS A 30 8.72 -7.83 -15.49
N LYS A 31 8.52 -8.94 -14.79
CA LYS A 31 7.32 -9.77 -14.95
C LYS A 31 6.13 -9.29 -14.12
N GLY A 32 6.29 -8.19 -13.38
CA GLY A 32 5.20 -7.64 -12.59
C GLY A 32 4.84 -8.47 -11.36
N LEU A 33 5.77 -9.32 -10.89
CA LEU A 33 5.56 -10.10 -9.67
C LEU A 33 5.52 -9.21 -8.43
N TRP A 34 6.00 -7.96 -8.56
CA TRP A 34 5.91 -6.93 -7.52
C TRP A 34 4.87 -5.88 -7.93
N SER A 35 3.74 -6.35 -8.41
CA SER A 35 2.61 -5.49 -8.74
C SER A 35 2.13 -4.72 -7.50
N PRO A 36 1.37 -3.62 -7.66
CA PRO A 36 0.79 -2.91 -6.53
C PRO A 36 0.01 -3.82 -5.57
N ALA A 37 -0.76 -4.77 -6.10
CA ALA A 37 -1.50 -5.72 -5.27
C ALA A 37 -0.58 -6.60 -4.42
N THR A 38 0.52 -7.10 -4.99
CA THR A 38 1.52 -7.89 -4.26
C THR A 38 2.19 -7.05 -3.18
N ARG A 39 2.52 -5.81 -3.49
CA ARG A 39 3.14 -4.88 -2.53
C ARG A 39 2.18 -4.55 -1.37
N ILE A 40 0.91 -4.37 -1.66
CA ILE A 40 -0.12 -4.12 -0.65
C ILE A 40 -0.23 -5.33 0.29
N ALA A 41 -0.23 -6.56 -0.24
CA ALA A 41 -0.28 -7.77 0.57
C ALA A 41 0.96 -7.87 1.49
N ALA A 42 2.14 -7.57 0.96
CA ALA A 42 3.38 -7.57 1.73
C ALA A 42 3.35 -6.53 2.85
N LEU A 43 2.89 -5.31 2.55
CA LEU A 43 2.76 -4.24 3.54
C LEU A 43 1.72 -4.59 4.61
N THR A 44 0.61 -5.20 4.21
CA THR A 44 -0.43 -5.63 5.15
C THR A 44 0.12 -6.62 6.17
N ALA A 45 0.95 -7.57 5.74
CA ALA A 45 1.59 -8.51 6.65
C ALA A 45 2.52 -7.79 7.65
N ARG A 46 3.30 -6.82 7.18
CA ARG A 46 4.19 -6.03 8.05
C ARG A 46 3.41 -5.14 9.02
N ILE A 47 2.31 -4.56 8.57
CA ILE A 47 1.44 -3.73 9.40
C ILE A 47 0.82 -4.57 10.51
N THR A 48 0.45 -5.82 10.23
CA THR A 48 -0.07 -6.73 11.25
C THR A 48 0.94 -6.94 12.38
N GLU A 49 2.23 -6.99 12.06
CA GLU A 49 3.31 -7.11 13.05
C GLU A 49 3.62 -5.78 13.73
N ARG A 50 3.42 -4.66 13.04
CA ARG A 50 3.74 -3.30 13.51
C ARG A 50 2.59 -2.34 13.25
N PRO A 51 1.47 -2.46 13.98
CA PRO A 51 0.26 -1.68 13.67
C PRO A 51 0.42 -0.16 13.79
N GLY A 52 1.40 0.28 14.58
CA GLY A 52 1.67 1.71 14.76
C GLY A 52 2.73 2.29 13.83
N ASP A 53 3.17 1.55 12.82
CA ASP A 53 4.20 2.03 11.91
C ASP A 53 3.58 2.93 10.84
N VAL A 54 3.76 4.23 11.03
CA VAL A 54 3.21 5.28 10.14
C VAL A 54 3.71 5.12 8.71
N GLU A 55 4.99 4.80 8.53
CA GLU A 55 5.57 4.66 7.20
C GLU A 55 4.91 3.54 6.39
N LEU A 56 4.65 2.40 7.02
CA LEU A 56 3.99 1.27 6.38
C LEU A 56 2.55 1.60 5.99
N LEU A 57 1.81 2.23 6.90
CA LEU A 57 0.43 2.66 6.64
C LEU A 57 0.37 3.67 5.49
N LEU A 58 1.27 4.65 5.51
CA LEU A 58 1.33 5.66 4.47
C LEU A 58 1.64 5.04 3.11
N GLU A 59 2.61 4.15 3.05
CA GLU A 59 3.00 3.48 1.82
C GLU A 59 1.85 2.65 1.25
N ARG A 60 1.15 1.90 2.09
CA ARG A 60 -0.01 1.12 1.66
C ARG A 60 -1.14 2.03 1.16
N GLY A 61 -1.41 3.12 1.86
CA GLY A 61 -2.41 4.11 1.44
C GLY A 61 -2.10 4.70 0.08
N LYS A 62 -0.86 5.03 -0.20
CA LYS A 62 -0.42 5.55 -1.50
C LYS A 62 -0.60 4.51 -2.62
N LEU A 63 -0.35 3.24 -2.34
CA LEU A 63 -0.58 2.17 -3.31
C LEU A 63 -2.06 2.00 -3.62
N HIS A 64 -2.93 2.02 -2.61
CA HIS A 64 -4.38 2.01 -2.82
C HIS A 64 -4.81 3.22 -3.65
N TYR A 65 -4.27 4.39 -3.37
CA TYR A 65 -4.55 5.59 -4.12
C TYR A 65 -4.22 5.43 -5.61
N ARG A 66 -3.06 4.87 -5.92
CA ARG A 66 -2.63 4.61 -7.31
C ARG A 66 -3.54 3.64 -8.04
N MET A 67 -4.13 2.70 -7.31
CA MET A 67 -5.05 1.70 -7.87
C MET A 67 -6.48 2.22 -7.97
N GLY A 68 -6.76 3.43 -7.54
CA GLY A 68 -8.12 3.97 -7.51
C GLY A 68 -8.98 3.39 -6.41
N GLU A 69 -8.39 2.78 -5.42
CA GLU A 69 -9.09 2.22 -4.26
C GLU A 69 -9.21 3.28 -3.18
N TRP A 70 -10.16 4.19 -3.34
CA TRP A 70 -10.28 5.40 -2.54
C TRP A 70 -10.64 5.12 -1.07
N GLY A 71 -11.56 4.20 -0.83
CA GLY A 71 -11.96 3.83 0.53
C GLY A 71 -10.80 3.27 1.35
N PRO A 72 -10.15 2.20 0.89
CA PRO A 72 -8.98 1.65 1.57
C PRO A 72 -7.84 2.65 1.74
N ALA A 73 -7.60 3.51 0.73
CA ALA A 73 -6.58 4.56 0.81
C ALA A 73 -6.88 5.52 1.95
N LEU A 74 -8.12 6.02 2.02
CA LEU A 74 -8.54 6.94 3.06
C LEU A 74 -8.41 6.31 4.46
N ASN A 75 -8.77 5.04 4.59
CA ASN A 75 -8.64 4.33 5.87
C ASN A 75 -7.18 4.32 6.35
N ASP A 76 -6.22 4.09 5.45
CA ASP A 76 -4.81 4.08 5.80
C ASP A 76 -4.30 5.48 6.16
N PHE A 77 -4.69 6.50 5.40
CA PHE A 77 -4.29 7.88 5.72
C PHE A 77 -4.90 8.35 7.04
N ASN A 78 -6.15 8.01 7.31
CA ASN A 78 -6.77 8.31 8.60
C ASN A 78 -6.09 7.57 9.74
N ALA A 79 -5.65 6.33 9.52
CA ALA A 79 -4.88 5.58 10.53
C ALA A 79 -3.57 6.29 10.86
N VAL A 80 -2.86 6.82 9.84
CA VAL A 80 -1.66 7.63 10.06
C VAL A 80 -1.98 8.85 10.91
N LEU A 81 -3.07 9.55 10.59
CA LEU A 81 -3.45 10.78 11.29
C LEU A 81 -3.91 10.53 12.73
N ARG A 82 -4.42 9.34 13.04
CA ARG A 82 -4.72 8.96 14.42
C ARG A 82 -3.45 8.79 15.26
N ILE A 83 -2.36 8.37 14.64
CA ILE A 83 -1.06 8.18 15.29
C ILE A 83 -0.29 9.50 15.33
N ASP A 84 -0.28 10.23 14.21
CA ASP A 84 0.42 11.50 14.04
C ASP A 84 -0.48 12.49 13.30
N ALA A 85 -1.27 13.25 14.06
CA ALA A 85 -2.23 14.20 13.51
C ALA A 85 -1.56 15.33 12.71
N ALA A 86 -0.27 15.59 12.92
CA ALA A 86 0.49 16.62 12.25
C ALA A 86 1.19 16.13 10.97
N HIS A 87 0.97 14.88 10.56
CA HIS A 87 1.62 14.32 9.38
C HIS A 87 1.09 14.97 8.11
N VAL A 88 1.89 15.87 7.53
CA VAL A 88 1.47 16.72 6.41
C VAL A 88 1.08 15.91 5.18
N GLU A 89 1.89 14.93 4.80
CA GLU A 89 1.63 14.11 3.62
C GLU A 89 0.33 13.33 3.76
N ALA A 90 0.07 12.74 4.93
CA ALA A 90 -1.16 12.03 5.19
C ALA A 90 -2.39 12.97 5.16
N GLN A 91 -2.25 14.18 5.68
CA GLN A 91 -3.31 15.20 5.61
C GLN A 91 -3.65 15.54 4.16
N GLN A 92 -2.65 15.75 3.33
CA GLN A 92 -2.84 16.11 1.92
C GLN A 92 -3.51 14.98 1.15
N PHE A 93 -3.04 13.75 1.31
CA PHE A 93 -3.64 12.60 0.64
C PHE A 93 -5.06 12.33 1.13
N ALA A 94 -5.30 12.41 2.43
CA ALA A 94 -6.63 12.21 2.99
C ALA A 94 -7.62 13.24 2.42
N GLN A 95 -7.22 14.49 2.35
CA GLN A 95 -8.05 15.55 1.78
C GLN A 95 -8.36 15.29 0.31
N MET A 96 -7.33 14.92 -0.48
CA MET A 96 -7.53 14.62 -1.90
C MET A 96 -8.52 13.47 -2.11
N VAL A 97 -8.39 12.41 -1.32
CA VAL A 97 -9.29 11.25 -1.42
C VAL A 97 -10.70 11.63 -1.00
N GLN A 98 -10.85 12.41 0.07
CA GLN A 98 -12.17 12.90 0.50
C GLN A 98 -12.86 13.71 -0.58
N GLU A 99 -12.13 14.60 -1.26
CA GLU A 99 -12.67 15.38 -2.36
C GLU A 99 -13.11 14.50 -3.53
N ILE A 100 -12.34 13.48 -3.86
CA ILE A 100 -12.69 12.51 -4.91
C ILE A 100 -13.98 11.77 -4.53
N LEU A 101 -14.09 11.29 -3.30
CA LEU A 101 -15.26 10.56 -2.81
C LEU A 101 -16.50 11.46 -2.80
N GLU A 102 -16.37 12.69 -2.34
CA GLU A 102 -17.47 13.65 -2.33
C GLU A 102 -17.94 13.94 -3.75
N PHE A 103 -17.03 14.12 -4.67
CA PHE A 103 -17.35 14.37 -6.07
C PHE A 103 -18.13 13.20 -6.68
N ARG A 104 -17.65 11.97 -6.45
CA ARG A 104 -18.33 10.77 -6.94
C ARG A 104 -19.71 10.58 -6.30
N TYR A 105 -19.83 10.92 -5.04
CA TYR A 105 -21.08 10.82 -4.30
C TYR A 105 -22.12 11.81 -4.84
N LYS A 106 -21.69 13.03 -5.11
CA LYS A 106 -22.57 14.05 -5.72
C LYS A 106 -23.03 13.62 -7.11
N ASP A 107 -22.16 13.01 -7.89
CA ASP A 107 -22.44 12.54 -9.24
C ASP A 107 -23.54 11.46 -9.23
N ILE A 108 -23.57 10.63 -8.20
CA ILE A 108 -24.59 9.60 -8.01
C ILE A 108 -25.94 10.20 -7.61
N TYR A 109 -25.95 11.23 -6.75
CA TYR A 109 -27.16 11.81 -6.19
C TYR A 109 -27.69 13.03 -6.93
N ASN A 110 -26.90 13.62 -7.82
CA ASN A 110 -27.28 14.77 -8.63
C ASN A 110 -27.02 14.47 -10.11
N PRO A 111 -27.84 13.62 -10.71
CA PRO A 111 -27.71 13.29 -12.14
C PRO A 111 -28.01 14.48 -13.04
#